data_4f56b74194c64bbf2da89648e8d32218
#
_entry.id   4f56b74194c64bbf2da89648e8d32218
#
_cell.length_a   1.000
_cell.length_b   1.000
_cell.length_c   1.000
_cell.angle_alpha   90.00
_cell.angle_beta   90.00
_cell.angle_gamma   90.00
#
_symmetry.space_group_name_H-M   'P 1'
#
loop_
_entity.id
_entity.type
_entity.pdbx_description
1 polymer ?
#
loop_
_entity_poly.entity_id
_entity_poly.type
_entity_poly.pdbx_seq_one_letter_code
_entity_poly.pdbx_strand_id
1 'polypeptide(L)'
;MVIVNILQLLRVKDWLKNLILFFPIIFAGSISDFFLYFSLIKGFFIFSIVSSFIYVLNDILDLKADRLHPTKKFLKPIAAGRLSLSFSYVILIILFLLITIFIFKYKVIFISLILYLTLSLSYNFFLKNIPFLELIILAIGYVIRIDAGSKLIYVKSSTIMLLCVFFLALFFIVLKRVGELNCFINSEKNFNTRKVLKYYSLEFLKKITF
;
A
#
# COMPACT_ATOMS: atom_id res chain seq x y z
N MET A 1 -3.93 25.31 5.17
CA MET A 1 -2.59 24.75 4.90
C MET A 1 -2.29 23.46 5.70
N VAL A 2 -2.46 23.44 7.02
CA VAL A 2 -2.13 22.26 7.87
C VAL A 2 -2.91 21.00 7.46
N ILE A 3 -4.23 21.10 7.24
CA ILE A 3 -5.10 19.97 6.86
C ILE A 3 -4.59 19.31 5.56
N VAL A 4 -4.21 20.09 4.55
CA VAL A 4 -3.70 19.56 3.27
C VAL A 4 -2.41 18.76 3.50
N ASN A 5 -1.52 19.25 4.36
CA ASN A 5 -0.27 18.55 4.70
C ASN A 5 -0.54 17.24 5.46
N ILE A 6 -1.55 17.21 6.34
CA ILE A 6 -1.99 15.98 7.03
C ILE A 6 -2.55 14.98 6.01
N LEU A 7 -3.42 15.40 5.10
CA LEU A 7 -3.97 14.52 4.05
C LEU A 7 -2.87 13.97 3.13
N GLN A 8 -1.84 14.78 2.83
CA GLN A 8 -0.67 14.33 2.09
C GLN A 8 0.17 13.33 2.88
N LEU A 9 0.35 13.53 4.19
CA LEU A 9 1.07 12.61 5.06
C LEU A 9 0.35 11.26 5.16
N LEU A 10 -0.98 11.28 5.33
CA LEU A 10 -1.84 10.09 5.35
C LEU A 10 -1.96 9.42 3.99
N ARG A 11 -1.50 10.08 2.91
CA ARG A 11 -1.61 9.62 1.52
C ARG A 11 -3.02 9.22 1.13
N VAL A 12 -4.00 10.07 1.42
CA VAL A 12 -5.42 9.79 1.15
C VAL A 12 -5.68 9.40 -0.31
N LYS A 13 -4.91 9.93 -1.27
CA LYS A 13 -4.98 9.51 -2.69
C LYS A 13 -4.69 8.02 -2.89
N ASP A 14 -3.85 7.43 -2.06
CA ASP A 14 -3.51 6.01 -2.12
C ASP A 14 -4.61 5.10 -1.51
N TRP A 15 -5.61 5.68 -0.82
CA TRP A 15 -6.77 4.93 -0.31
C TRP A 15 -7.58 4.29 -1.43
N LEU A 16 -7.56 4.87 -2.63
CA LEU A 16 -8.23 4.29 -3.81
C LEU A 16 -7.83 2.84 -4.07
N LYS A 17 -6.61 2.43 -3.69
CA LYS A 17 -6.16 1.03 -3.79
C LYS A 17 -6.99 0.08 -2.93
N ASN A 18 -7.63 0.59 -1.88
CA ASN A 18 -8.46 -0.22 -0.98
C ASN A 18 -9.88 -0.43 -1.53
N LEU A 19 -10.28 0.25 -2.63
CA LEU A 19 -11.55 -0.02 -3.32
C LEU A 19 -11.62 -1.46 -3.85
N ILE A 20 -10.49 -2.13 -3.99
CA ILE A 20 -10.46 -3.55 -4.37
C ILE A 20 -11.18 -4.46 -3.36
N LEU A 21 -11.39 -4.00 -2.11
CA LEU A 21 -12.23 -4.68 -1.11
C LEU A 21 -13.68 -4.89 -1.58
N PHE A 22 -14.16 -4.08 -2.54
CA PHE A 22 -15.51 -4.19 -3.08
C PHE A 22 -15.63 -5.22 -4.21
N PHE A 23 -14.52 -5.74 -4.75
CA PHE A 23 -14.57 -6.73 -5.82
C PHE A 23 -15.41 -7.98 -5.48
N PRO A 24 -15.30 -8.56 -4.27
CA PRO A 24 -16.06 -9.77 -3.93
C PRO A 24 -17.56 -9.62 -4.05
N ILE A 25 -18.15 -8.44 -3.85
CA ILE A 25 -19.61 -8.27 -3.96
C ILE A 25 -20.09 -8.43 -5.41
N ILE A 26 -19.24 -8.07 -6.39
CA ILE A 26 -19.52 -8.21 -7.81
C ILE A 26 -19.51 -9.68 -8.18
N PHE A 27 -18.47 -10.42 -7.78
CA PHE A 27 -18.31 -11.84 -8.09
C PHE A 27 -19.30 -12.74 -7.33
N ALA A 28 -19.83 -12.28 -6.19
CA ALA A 28 -20.86 -12.96 -5.44
C ALA A 28 -22.28 -12.76 -6.02
N GLY A 29 -22.43 -11.88 -7.03
CA GLY A 29 -23.75 -11.54 -7.59
C GLY A 29 -24.65 -10.76 -6.62
N SER A 30 -24.09 -10.23 -5.53
CA SER A 30 -24.83 -9.57 -4.43
C SER A 30 -24.82 -8.05 -4.53
N ILE A 31 -24.70 -7.51 -5.74
CA ILE A 31 -24.58 -6.05 -6.00
C ILE A 31 -25.80 -5.28 -5.47
N SER A 32 -26.98 -5.90 -5.48
CA SER A 32 -28.23 -5.27 -5.04
C SER A 32 -28.41 -5.26 -3.52
N ASP A 33 -27.57 -5.93 -2.76
CA ASP A 33 -27.64 -5.97 -1.30
C ASP A 33 -26.91 -4.79 -0.69
N PHE A 34 -27.66 -3.72 -0.41
CA PHE A 34 -27.12 -2.48 0.16
C PHE A 34 -26.53 -2.66 1.56
N PHE A 35 -26.94 -3.65 2.34
CA PHE A 35 -26.41 -3.87 3.69
C PHE A 35 -24.94 -4.32 3.67
N LEU A 36 -24.55 -5.07 2.63
CA LEU A 36 -23.16 -5.52 2.49
C LEU A 36 -22.19 -4.36 2.26
N TYR A 37 -22.65 -3.30 1.59
CA TYR A 37 -21.82 -2.12 1.35
C TYR A 37 -21.39 -1.42 2.65
N PHE A 38 -22.22 -1.40 3.69
CA PHE A 38 -21.83 -0.84 4.99
C PHE A 38 -20.64 -1.57 5.60
N SER A 39 -20.60 -2.89 5.46
CA SER A 39 -19.47 -3.71 5.93
C SER A 39 -18.20 -3.44 5.12
N LEU A 40 -18.34 -3.35 3.79
CA LEU A 40 -17.22 -3.04 2.89
C LEU A 40 -16.68 -1.62 3.08
N ILE A 41 -17.54 -0.63 3.28
CA ILE A 41 -17.15 0.76 3.58
C ILE A 41 -16.36 0.81 4.89
N LYS A 42 -16.80 0.11 5.94
CA LYS A 42 -16.03 0.01 7.19
C LYS A 42 -14.65 -0.62 6.93
N GLY A 43 -14.61 -1.73 6.19
CA GLY A 43 -13.35 -2.37 5.80
C GLY A 43 -12.44 -1.45 5.02
N PHE A 44 -12.98 -0.68 4.07
CA PHE A 44 -12.24 0.32 3.29
C PHE A 44 -11.55 1.34 4.21
N PHE A 45 -12.27 1.93 5.17
CA PHE A 45 -11.68 2.89 6.10
C PHE A 45 -10.65 2.24 7.02
N ILE A 46 -10.89 1.03 7.51
CA ILE A 46 -9.94 0.29 8.35
C ILE A 46 -8.64 0.06 7.60
N PHE A 47 -8.70 -0.51 6.38
CA PHE A 47 -7.49 -0.72 5.56
C PHE A 47 -6.80 0.58 5.16
N SER A 48 -7.56 1.67 4.98
CA SER A 48 -7.02 2.99 4.69
C SER A 48 -6.23 3.56 5.87
N ILE A 49 -6.73 3.38 7.10
CA ILE A 49 -6.03 3.77 8.32
C ILE A 49 -4.75 2.94 8.52
N VAL A 50 -4.82 1.62 8.30
CA VAL A 50 -3.64 0.75 8.36
C VAL A 50 -2.60 1.16 7.30
N SER A 51 -3.04 1.43 6.07
CA SER A 51 -2.14 1.90 5.00
C SER A 51 -1.49 3.24 5.36
N SER A 52 -2.26 4.19 5.91
CA SER A 52 -1.75 5.48 6.36
C SER A 52 -0.71 5.34 7.47
N PHE A 53 -0.95 4.47 8.45
CA PHE A 53 0.03 4.16 9.50
C PHE A 53 1.37 3.70 8.90
N ILE A 54 1.33 2.77 7.95
CA ILE A 54 2.52 2.25 7.28
C ILE A 54 3.25 3.35 6.52
N TYR A 55 2.52 4.24 5.84
CA TYR A 55 3.12 5.35 5.10
C TYR A 55 3.74 6.41 6.01
N VAL A 56 3.06 6.78 7.11
CA VAL A 56 3.61 7.72 8.09
C VAL A 56 4.89 7.17 8.72
N LEU A 57 4.86 5.88 9.12
CA LEU A 57 6.03 5.19 9.66
C LEU A 57 7.19 5.22 8.66
N ASN A 58 6.93 4.87 7.40
CA ASN A 58 7.95 4.89 6.35
C ASN A 58 8.53 6.29 6.12
N ASP A 59 7.69 7.34 6.12
CA ASP A 59 8.14 8.72 5.92
C ASP A 59 8.98 9.23 7.10
N ILE A 60 8.75 8.73 8.31
CA ILE A 60 9.58 9.00 9.49
C ILE A 60 10.93 8.27 9.38
N LEU A 61 10.92 6.97 9.04
CA LEU A 61 12.13 6.16 8.93
C LEU A 61 13.06 6.63 7.80
N ASP A 62 12.49 6.99 6.66
CA ASP A 62 13.24 7.40 5.47
C ASP A 62 13.55 8.91 5.44
N LEU A 63 13.24 9.68 6.50
CA LEU A 63 13.32 11.15 6.54
C LEU A 63 14.69 11.69 6.08
N LYS A 64 15.79 11.11 6.55
CA LYS A 64 17.15 11.55 6.16
C LYS A 64 17.40 11.38 4.67
N ALA A 65 17.00 10.23 4.11
CA ALA A 65 17.15 9.93 2.69
C ALA A 65 16.21 10.80 1.83
N ASP A 66 14.98 11.03 2.30
CA ASP A 66 13.99 11.85 1.59
C ASP A 66 14.39 13.34 1.50
N ARG A 67 15.05 13.88 2.52
CA ARG A 67 15.60 15.26 2.50
C ARG A 67 16.71 15.45 1.47
N LEU A 68 17.48 14.40 1.19
CA LEU A 68 18.53 14.42 0.17
C LEU A 68 18.00 14.17 -1.25
N HIS A 69 16.79 13.64 -1.36
CA HIS A 69 16.21 13.30 -2.65
C HIS A 69 15.65 14.55 -3.37
N PRO A 70 15.98 14.79 -4.65
CA PRO A 70 15.68 16.04 -5.36
C PRO A 70 14.19 16.38 -5.44
N THR A 71 13.32 15.39 -5.57
CA THR A 71 11.87 15.58 -5.70
C THR A 71 11.12 15.29 -4.40
N LYS A 72 11.47 14.22 -3.66
CA LYS A 72 10.76 13.81 -2.45
C LYS A 72 10.86 14.84 -1.33
N LYS A 73 11.99 15.60 -1.25
CA LYS A 73 12.17 16.68 -0.26
C LYS A 73 11.08 17.75 -0.35
N PHE A 74 10.46 17.94 -1.51
CA PHE A 74 9.38 18.92 -1.70
C PHE A 74 7.99 18.27 -1.60
N LEU A 75 7.85 17.00 -1.98
CA LEU A 75 6.57 16.31 -2.04
C LEU A 75 6.12 15.78 -0.66
N LYS A 76 7.06 15.28 0.16
CA LYS A 76 6.74 14.70 1.46
C LYS A 76 6.68 15.77 2.55
N PRO A 77 5.57 15.90 3.30
CA PRO A 77 5.37 16.99 4.25
C PRO A 77 6.44 17.08 5.35
N ILE A 78 6.92 15.93 5.87
CA ILE A 78 7.96 15.90 6.92
C ILE A 78 9.32 16.30 6.33
N ALA A 79 9.67 15.76 5.15
CA ALA A 79 10.95 16.08 4.51
C ALA A 79 11.02 17.54 4.09
N ALA A 80 9.90 18.11 3.64
CA ALA A 80 9.75 19.51 3.26
C ALA A 80 9.71 20.47 4.47
N GLY A 81 9.73 19.98 5.71
CA GLY A 81 9.60 20.82 6.91
C GLY A 81 8.21 21.41 7.15
N ARG A 82 7.20 21.04 6.36
CA ARG A 82 5.81 21.55 6.49
C ARG A 82 5.06 20.95 7.69
N LEU A 83 5.49 19.80 8.16
CA LEU A 83 5.03 19.16 9.39
C LEU A 83 6.24 18.80 10.25
N SER A 84 6.14 19.04 11.55
CA SER A 84 7.19 18.67 12.50
C SER A 84 7.24 17.14 12.69
N LEU A 85 8.42 16.64 13.01
CA LEU A 85 8.61 15.23 13.30
C LEU A 85 7.81 14.80 14.54
N SER A 86 7.78 15.64 15.59
CA SER A 86 6.99 15.38 16.80
C SER A 86 5.51 15.24 16.52
N PHE A 87 4.94 16.11 15.68
CA PHE A 87 3.54 16.03 15.28
C PHE A 87 3.25 14.74 14.48
N SER A 88 4.20 14.31 13.66
CA SER A 88 4.07 13.07 12.88
C SER A 88 4.10 11.83 13.77
N TYR A 89 4.87 11.84 14.87
CA TYR A 89 4.81 10.78 15.88
C TYR A 89 3.45 10.75 16.60
N VAL A 90 2.85 11.90 16.93
CA VAL A 90 1.52 11.96 17.53
C VAL A 90 0.48 11.32 16.58
N ILE A 91 0.52 11.66 15.29
CA ILE A 91 -0.37 11.03 14.28
C ILE A 91 -0.13 9.52 14.24
N LEU A 92 1.13 9.06 14.25
CA LEU A 92 1.46 7.65 14.22
C LEU A 92 0.88 6.90 15.43
N ILE A 93 0.97 7.47 16.63
CA ILE A 93 0.39 6.89 17.86
C ILE A 93 -1.13 6.82 17.76
N ILE A 94 -1.78 7.88 17.29
CA ILE A 94 -3.24 7.89 17.11
C ILE A 94 -3.67 6.79 16.13
N LEU A 95 -2.99 6.66 14.99
CA LEU A 95 -3.28 5.62 14.02
C LEU A 95 -3.06 4.22 14.60
N PHE A 96 -1.99 4.02 15.37
CA PHE A 96 -1.73 2.75 16.05
C PHE A 96 -2.84 2.36 17.03
N LEU A 97 -3.29 3.31 17.86
CA LEU A 97 -4.41 3.08 18.80
C LEU A 97 -5.71 2.73 18.07
N LEU A 98 -6.01 3.44 16.96
CA LEU A 98 -7.18 3.13 16.12
C LEU A 98 -7.09 1.72 15.52
N ILE A 99 -5.93 1.33 15.02
CA ILE A 99 -5.69 -0.01 14.46
C ILE A 99 -5.92 -1.08 15.54
N THR A 100 -5.40 -0.86 16.75
CA THR A 100 -5.59 -1.78 17.88
C THR A 100 -7.07 -1.96 18.19
N ILE A 101 -7.84 -0.86 18.27
CA ILE A 101 -9.29 -0.91 18.48
C ILE A 101 -9.98 -1.71 17.36
N PHE A 102 -9.62 -1.48 16.10
CA PHE A 102 -10.23 -2.16 14.96
C PHE A 102 -9.91 -3.66 14.94
N ILE A 103 -8.69 -4.04 15.27
CA ILE A 103 -8.26 -5.44 15.35
C ILE A 103 -9.14 -6.21 16.34
N PHE A 104 -9.42 -5.66 17.53
CA PHE A 104 -10.26 -6.31 18.53
C PHE A 104 -11.75 -6.26 18.18
N LYS A 105 -12.22 -5.18 17.55
CA LYS A 105 -13.64 -4.98 17.22
C LYS A 105 -14.10 -5.83 16.03
N TYR A 106 -13.26 -5.96 14.98
CA TYR A 106 -13.63 -6.62 13.72
C TYR A 106 -12.95 -7.98 13.58
N LYS A 107 -13.37 -8.94 14.41
CA LYS A 107 -12.80 -10.31 14.49
C LYS A 107 -12.81 -11.04 13.14
N VAL A 108 -13.80 -10.77 12.27
CA VAL A 108 -13.94 -11.42 10.94
C VAL A 108 -12.73 -11.17 10.04
N ILE A 109 -12.16 -9.97 10.08
CA ILE A 109 -10.98 -9.60 9.27
C ILE A 109 -9.69 -9.52 10.09
N PHE A 110 -9.71 -9.98 11.35
CA PHE A 110 -8.56 -9.94 12.25
C PHE A 110 -7.28 -10.50 11.60
N ILE A 111 -7.37 -11.73 11.08
CA ILE A 111 -6.23 -12.40 10.44
C ILE A 111 -5.74 -11.62 9.23
N SER A 112 -6.66 -11.13 8.37
CA SER A 112 -6.31 -10.37 7.17
C SER A 112 -5.63 -9.04 7.52
N LEU A 113 -6.06 -8.36 8.61
CA LEU A 113 -5.42 -7.13 9.09
C LEU A 113 -4.01 -7.39 9.63
N ILE A 114 -3.83 -8.44 10.45
CA ILE A 114 -2.51 -8.81 10.98
C ILE A 114 -1.56 -9.19 9.84
N LEU A 115 -2.00 -10.05 8.91
CA LEU A 115 -1.18 -10.43 7.75
C LEU A 115 -0.80 -9.22 6.91
N TYR A 116 -1.73 -8.31 6.65
CA TYR A 116 -1.45 -7.11 5.88
C TYR A 116 -0.45 -6.19 6.59
N LEU A 117 -0.62 -5.99 7.91
CA LEU A 117 0.26 -5.16 8.72
C LEU A 117 1.68 -5.75 8.77
N THR A 118 1.80 -7.04 9.12
CA THR A 118 3.11 -7.73 9.21
C THR A 118 3.83 -7.77 7.87
N LEU A 119 3.12 -8.08 6.78
CA LEU A 119 3.67 -8.09 5.43
C LEU A 119 4.21 -6.70 5.03
N SER A 120 3.42 -5.65 5.30
CA SER A 120 3.79 -4.28 4.95
C SER A 120 4.93 -3.74 5.79
N LEU A 121 4.99 -4.09 7.08
CA LEU A 121 6.13 -3.74 7.94
C LEU A 121 7.40 -4.48 7.48
N SER A 122 7.33 -5.79 7.25
CA SER A 122 8.45 -6.58 6.73
C SER A 122 8.95 -6.03 5.39
N TYR A 123 8.04 -5.61 4.51
CA TYR A 123 8.39 -4.94 3.26
C TYR A 123 9.20 -3.66 3.52
N ASN A 124 8.74 -2.79 4.41
CA ASN A 124 9.40 -1.53 4.69
C ASN A 124 10.79 -1.70 5.30
N PHE A 125 10.97 -2.65 6.21
CA PHE A 125 12.23 -2.85 6.90
C PHE A 125 13.27 -3.63 6.08
N PHE A 126 12.84 -4.72 5.43
CA PHE A 126 13.77 -5.69 4.85
C PHE A 126 13.51 -6.01 3.38
N LEU A 127 12.27 -6.35 3.03
CA LEU A 127 11.94 -7.06 1.79
C LEU A 127 11.94 -6.14 0.56
N LYS A 128 11.81 -4.82 0.75
CA LYS A 128 11.89 -3.83 -0.34
C LYS A 128 13.24 -3.80 -1.06
N ASN A 129 14.28 -4.43 -0.49
CA ASN A 129 15.62 -4.48 -1.06
C ASN A 129 15.92 -5.82 -1.76
N ILE A 130 15.02 -6.80 -1.71
CA ILE A 130 15.19 -8.11 -2.33
C ILE A 130 14.49 -8.12 -3.69
N PRO A 131 15.23 -8.26 -4.82
CA PRO A 131 14.67 -8.30 -6.16
C PRO A 131 13.62 -9.40 -6.30
N PHE A 132 12.61 -9.18 -7.15
CA PHE A 132 11.47 -10.05 -7.41
C PHE A 132 10.56 -10.29 -6.21
N LEU A 133 11.11 -10.54 -5.02
CA LEU A 133 10.32 -10.74 -3.80
C LEU A 133 9.52 -9.49 -3.44
N GLU A 134 10.09 -8.30 -3.67
CA GLU A 134 9.37 -7.04 -3.45
C GLU A 134 8.09 -6.93 -4.30
N LEU A 135 8.11 -7.45 -5.54
CA LEU A 135 6.98 -7.42 -6.46
C LEU A 135 5.86 -8.36 -5.97
N ILE A 136 6.26 -9.57 -5.58
CA ILE A 136 5.35 -10.62 -5.08
C ILE A 136 4.65 -10.14 -3.81
N ILE A 137 5.39 -9.56 -2.86
CA ILE A 137 4.84 -9.08 -1.59
C ILE A 137 3.82 -7.97 -1.80
N LEU A 138 4.11 -7.05 -2.71
CA LEU A 138 3.16 -5.99 -3.05
C LEU A 138 1.88 -6.57 -3.68
N ALA A 139 2.00 -7.58 -4.55
CA ALA A 139 0.85 -8.26 -5.15
C ALA A 139 0.03 -9.03 -4.10
N ILE A 140 0.67 -9.74 -3.16
CA ILE A 140 0.00 -10.40 -2.03
C ILE A 140 -0.81 -9.38 -1.20
N GLY A 141 -0.32 -8.16 -1.03
CA GLY A 141 -1.05 -7.11 -0.36
C GLY A 141 -2.42 -6.79 -0.97
N TYR A 142 -2.60 -6.94 -2.29
CA TYR A 142 -3.89 -6.80 -2.96
C TYR A 142 -4.78 -8.03 -2.72
N VAL A 143 -4.20 -9.24 -2.74
CA VAL A 143 -4.92 -10.50 -2.46
C VAL A 143 -5.51 -10.48 -1.05
N ILE A 144 -4.73 -10.04 -0.05
CA ILE A 144 -5.20 -9.92 1.34
C ILE A 144 -6.40 -8.98 1.46
N ARG A 145 -6.41 -7.87 0.71
CA ARG A 145 -7.55 -6.93 0.71
C ARG A 145 -8.82 -7.57 0.15
N ILE A 146 -8.71 -8.31 -0.96
CA ILE A 146 -9.87 -9.01 -1.55
C ILE A 146 -10.38 -10.10 -0.60
N ASP A 147 -9.50 -10.89 -0.03
CA ASP A 147 -9.88 -11.90 0.96
C ASP A 147 -10.59 -11.27 2.17
N ALA A 148 -10.11 -10.13 2.66
CA ALA A 148 -10.78 -9.37 3.71
C ALA A 148 -12.17 -8.87 3.27
N GLY A 149 -12.32 -8.39 2.03
CA GLY A 149 -13.60 -8.00 1.46
C GLY A 149 -14.58 -9.15 1.43
N SER A 150 -14.15 -10.34 0.97
CA SER A 150 -14.96 -11.55 0.96
C SER A 150 -15.45 -11.94 2.36
N LYS A 151 -14.55 -11.88 3.35
CA LYS A 151 -14.89 -12.17 4.76
C LYS A 151 -15.91 -11.18 5.34
N LEU A 152 -15.80 -9.89 4.97
CA LEU A 152 -16.72 -8.85 5.44
C LEU A 152 -18.16 -9.06 4.95
N ILE A 153 -18.34 -9.70 3.80
CA ILE A 153 -19.65 -10.03 3.25
C ILE A 153 -20.03 -11.50 3.44
N TYR A 154 -19.24 -12.24 4.25
CA TYR A 154 -19.45 -13.66 4.56
C TYR A 154 -19.50 -14.58 3.34
N VAL A 155 -18.77 -14.23 2.28
CA VAL A 155 -18.65 -15.05 1.07
C VAL A 155 -17.27 -15.70 1.02
N LYS A 156 -17.21 -16.95 0.58
CA LYS A 156 -15.94 -17.66 0.39
C LYS A 156 -15.17 -17.04 -0.79
N SER A 157 -13.92 -16.66 -0.56
CA SER A 157 -13.04 -16.16 -1.62
C SER A 157 -12.84 -17.23 -2.70
N SER A 158 -13.11 -16.90 -3.96
CA SER A 158 -12.80 -17.77 -5.08
C SER A 158 -11.27 -17.79 -5.31
N THR A 159 -10.70 -19.00 -5.37
CA THR A 159 -9.27 -19.18 -5.66
C THR A 159 -8.88 -18.56 -7.00
N ILE A 160 -9.76 -18.71 -8.02
CA ILE A 160 -9.53 -18.14 -9.36
C ILE A 160 -9.50 -16.61 -9.27
N MET A 161 -10.44 -15.98 -8.56
CA MET A 161 -10.46 -14.54 -8.34
C MET A 161 -9.18 -14.05 -7.67
N LEU A 162 -8.72 -14.74 -6.62
CA LEU A 162 -7.49 -14.36 -5.90
C LEU A 162 -6.26 -14.45 -6.80
N LEU A 163 -6.16 -15.51 -7.63
CA LEU A 163 -5.07 -15.67 -8.61
C LEU A 163 -5.13 -14.60 -9.70
N CYS A 164 -6.30 -14.32 -10.27
CA CYS A 164 -6.46 -13.25 -11.27
C CYS A 164 -5.99 -11.90 -10.70
N VAL A 165 -6.40 -11.57 -9.48
CA VAL A 165 -5.98 -10.32 -8.84
C VAL A 165 -4.49 -10.30 -8.54
N PHE A 166 -3.92 -11.42 -8.09
CA PHE A 166 -2.48 -11.53 -7.87
C PHE A 166 -1.69 -11.21 -9.14
N PHE A 167 -2.01 -11.87 -10.26
CA PHE A 167 -1.30 -11.65 -11.52
C PHE A 167 -1.56 -10.25 -12.10
N LEU A 168 -2.77 -9.73 -12.00
CA LEU A 168 -3.09 -8.37 -12.42
C LEU A 168 -2.31 -7.33 -11.60
N ALA A 169 -2.27 -7.48 -10.28
CA ALA A 169 -1.49 -6.61 -9.41
C ALA A 169 0.00 -6.71 -9.73
N LEU A 170 0.52 -7.93 -9.91
CA LEU A 170 1.92 -8.16 -10.29
C LEU A 170 2.26 -7.46 -11.61
N PHE A 171 1.40 -7.58 -12.62
CA PHE A 171 1.55 -6.90 -13.91
C PHE A 171 1.68 -5.37 -13.74
N PHE A 172 0.75 -4.73 -13.02
CA PHE A 172 0.83 -3.28 -12.80
C PHE A 172 2.05 -2.85 -11.97
N ILE A 173 2.48 -3.68 -11.02
CA ILE A 173 3.68 -3.41 -10.23
C ILE A 173 4.93 -3.49 -11.12
N VAL A 174 5.02 -4.48 -12.00
CA VAL A 174 6.12 -4.62 -12.98
C VAL A 174 6.14 -3.44 -13.94
N LEU A 175 4.99 -3.05 -14.51
CA LEU A 175 4.89 -1.86 -15.37
C LEU A 175 5.40 -0.59 -14.67
N LYS A 176 5.06 -0.42 -13.38
CA LYS A 176 5.60 0.68 -12.58
C LYS A 176 7.12 0.63 -12.45
N ARG A 177 7.71 -0.57 -12.30
CA ARG A 177 9.18 -0.74 -12.26
C ARG A 177 9.83 -0.42 -13.59
N VAL A 178 9.21 -0.81 -14.71
CA VAL A 178 9.66 -0.41 -16.05
C VAL A 178 9.70 1.12 -16.18
N GLY A 179 8.64 1.80 -15.74
CA GLY A 179 8.60 3.27 -15.73
C GLY A 179 9.70 3.90 -14.87
N GLU A 180 9.93 3.38 -13.65
CA GLU A 180 10.99 3.85 -12.74
C GLU A 180 12.39 3.63 -13.36
N LEU A 181 12.63 2.50 -14.05
CA LEU A 181 13.89 2.20 -14.74
C LEU A 181 14.11 3.13 -15.96
N ASN A 182 13.09 3.37 -16.76
CA ASN A 182 13.20 4.30 -17.90
C ASN A 182 13.56 5.71 -17.42
N CYS A 183 12.93 6.19 -16.34
CA CYS A 183 13.29 7.46 -15.74
C CYS A 183 14.74 7.46 -15.20
N PHE A 184 15.22 6.34 -14.66
CA PHE A 184 16.58 6.20 -14.15
C PHE A 184 17.63 6.25 -15.27
N ILE A 185 17.40 5.55 -16.39
CA ILE A 185 18.34 5.50 -17.53
C ILE A 185 18.42 6.85 -18.21
N ASN A 186 17.29 7.57 -18.32
CA ASN A 186 17.23 8.87 -19.01
C ASN A 186 17.68 10.05 -18.13
N SER A 187 17.89 9.84 -16.83
CA SER A 187 18.39 10.89 -15.94
C SER A 187 19.91 10.84 -15.86
N GLU A 188 20.59 11.90 -16.33
CA GLU A 188 22.04 12.07 -16.19
C GLU A 188 22.53 12.19 -14.73
N LYS A 189 21.63 12.26 -13.77
CA LYS A 189 21.96 12.40 -12.35
C LYS A 189 21.76 11.07 -11.64
N ASN A 190 22.81 10.58 -10.98
CA ASN A 190 22.82 9.48 -10.01
C ASN A 190 21.90 9.81 -8.81
N PHE A 191 20.57 9.76 -9.03
CA PHE A 191 19.64 9.83 -7.92
C PHE A 191 19.72 8.54 -7.12
N ASN A 192 19.66 8.65 -5.79
CA ASN A 192 19.50 7.51 -4.87
C ASN A 192 18.17 6.79 -5.13
N THR A 193 18.13 6.04 -6.23
CA THR A 193 17.03 5.17 -6.62
C THR A 193 17.00 3.96 -5.71
N ARG A 194 15.89 3.24 -5.73
CA ARG A 194 15.77 1.99 -4.97
C ARG A 194 16.89 1.04 -5.36
N LYS A 195 17.55 0.43 -4.37
CA LYS A 195 18.68 -0.49 -4.60
C LYS A 195 18.33 -1.65 -5.53
N VAL A 196 17.07 -2.13 -5.49
CA VAL A 196 16.60 -3.23 -6.35
C VAL A 196 16.58 -2.90 -7.83
N LEU A 197 16.47 -1.64 -8.24
CA LEU A 197 16.45 -1.27 -9.66
C LEU A 197 17.74 -1.66 -10.40
N LYS A 198 18.86 -1.77 -9.69
CA LYS A 198 20.14 -2.21 -10.25
C LYS A 198 20.14 -3.68 -10.70
N TYR A 199 19.22 -4.50 -10.17
CA TYR A 199 19.10 -5.93 -10.46
C TYR A 199 18.08 -6.23 -11.55
N TYR A 200 17.36 -5.23 -12.05
CA TYR A 200 16.38 -5.39 -13.12
C TYR A 200 16.95 -4.93 -14.45
N SER A 201 16.84 -5.77 -15.49
CA SER A 201 17.04 -5.33 -16.89
C SER A 201 15.70 -4.91 -17.49
N LEU A 202 15.72 -3.84 -18.32
CA LEU A 202 14.52 -3.39 -19.04
C LEU A 202 13.98 -4.47 -19.98
N GLU A 203 14.86 -5.21 -20.66
CA GLU A 203 14.47 -6.29 -21.56
C GLU A 203 13.75 -7.41 -20.82
N PHE A 204 14.27 -7.81 -19.66
CA PHE A 204 13.65 -8.85 -18.84
C PHE A 204 12.28 -8.44 -18.34
N LEU A 205 12.13 -7.23 -17.79
CA LEU A 205 10.84 -6.76 -17.29
C LEU A 205 9.81 -6.58 -18.42
N LYS A 206 10.24 -6.12 -19.61
CA LYS A 206 9.36 -6.02 -20.78
C LYS A 206 8.90 -7.40 -21.27
N LYS A 207 9.77 -8.43 -21.28
CA LYS A 207 9.38 -9.80 -21.64
C LYS A 207 8.34 -10.42 -20.72
N ILE A 208 8.25 -9.95 -19.48
CA ILE A 208 7.21 -10.42 -18.53
C ILE A 208 5.88 -9.69 -18.78
N THR A 209 5.90 -8.51 -19.40
CA THR A 209 4.72 -7.67 -19.60
C THR A 209 4.13 -7.76 -21.00
N PHE A 210 4.88 -8.29 -21.96
CA PHE A 210 4.51 -8.50 -23.37
C PHE A 210 4.79 -9.95 -23.77
#